data_a08d71c894f6598f19b9eef2884bed97
#
_entry.id   a08d71c894f6598f19b9eef2884bed97
#
_cell.length_a   1.000
_cell.length_b   1.000
_cell.length_c   1.000
_cell.angle_alpha   90.00
_cell.angle_beta   90.00
_cell.angle_gamma   90.00
#
_symmetry.space_group_name_H-M   'P 1'
#
loop_
_entity.id
_entity.type
_entity.pdbx_description
1 polymer ?
#
loop_
_entity_poly.entity_id
_entity_poly.type
_entity_poly.pdbx_seq_one_letter_code
_entity_poly.pdbx_strand_id
1 'polypeptide(L)'
;MTPDGGIRAQGVRRSFGPVHAVADVDLVAAPGRVTALIGPNGSGKTTLLLMLAGLLTPDAGTISIAGADPVTHNYAARSRTGWMPDVFGTWDSLTAREVLTTVAAAYRIDAGTGRARAGELLELVHLSEFADQPAHVLSRGQKQRLGLARALVHDPAVLLLDEPASGLDPRSRVDLRVLVRRLAAEGKTVLVSSHVLTELDEMADDAVFISRGRTVATRSVADADRPREWRLTALDPEALTAWLDQDGPAYRRDADGPAVLVELTSDAAAAALLRSAVEAGVDVSSLAPAGGVLEQAYLALEEERR
;
A
#
# COMPACT_ATOMS: atom_id res chain seq x y z
N MET A 1 -11.49 18.27 -11.73
CA MET A 1 -10.45 17.86 -12.71
C MET A 1 -9.28 17.32 -11.90
N THR A 2 -9.02 16.01 -11.95
CA THR A 2 -7.79 15.43 -11.37
C THR A 2 -6.60 15.93 -12.19
N PRO A 3 -5.50 16.43 -11.55
CA PRO A 3 -4.33 16.89 -12.28
C PRO A 3 -3.76 15.75 -13.15
N ASP A 4 -3.24 16.10 -14.32
CA ASP A 4 -2.68 15.17 -15.33
C ASP A 4 -1.48 14.32 -14.86
N GLY A 5 -1.08 14.41 -13.59
CA GLY A 5 0.14 13.82 -13.06
C GLY A 5 0.02 12.42 -12.44
N GLY A 6 -1.20 11.88 -12.26
CA GLY A 6 -1.45 10.63 -11.53
C GLY A 6 -1.63 9.39 -12.41
N ILE A 7 -2.24 8.35 -11.82
CA ILE A 7 -2.68 7.14 -12.50
C ILE A 7 -4.19 7.19 -12.68
N ARG A 8 -4.65 6.83 -13.88
CA ARG A 8 -6.07 6.59 -14.16
C ARG A 8 -6.21 5.33 -15.00
N ALA A 9 -7.07 4.43 -14.56
CA ALA A 9 -7.50 3.25 -15.30
C ALA A 9 -9.03 3.24 -15.32
N GLN A 10 -9.65 2.94 -16.48
CA GLN A 10 -11.11 2.92 -16.65
C GLN A 10 -11.54 1.71 -17.47
N GLY A 11 -12.40 0.88 -16.90
CA GLY A 11 -12.96 -0.31 -17.53
C GLY A 11 -11.90 -1.31 -18.01
N VAL A 12 -10.75 -1.37 -17.31
CA VAL A 12 -9.60 -2.16 -17.74
C VAL A 12 -9.89 -3.64 -17.59
N ARG A 13 -9.56 -4.41 -18.67
CA ARG A 13 -9.80 -5.86 -18.74
C ARG A 13 -8.57 -6.58 -19.25
N ARG A 14 -8.32 -7.79 -18.73
CA ARG A 14 -7.30 -8.70 -19.23
C ARG A 14 -7.66 -10.16 -18.91
N SER A 15 -7.64 -10.99 -19.94
CA SER A 15 -7.91 -12.43 -19.85
C SER A 15 -6.73 -13.25 -20.37
N PHE A 16 -6.54 -14.42 -19.80
CA PHE A 16 -5.58 -15.45 -20.25
C PHE A 16 -6.35 -16.75 -20.49
N GLY A 17 -6.72 -16.99 -21.74
CA GLY A 17 -7.65 -18.08 -22.08
C GLY A 17 -8.98 -17.91 -21.34
N PRO A 18 -9.44 -18.91 -20.58
CA PRO A 18 -10.69 -18.85 -19.84
C PRO A 18 -10.61 -18.02 -18.54
N VAL A 19 -9.41 -17.59 -18.13
CA VAL A 19 -9.22 -16.88 -16.86
C VAL A 19 -9.29 -15.37 -17.09
N HIS A 20 -10.31 -14.73 -16.51
CA HIS A 20 -10.45 -13.28 -16.50
C HIS A 20 -9.66 -12.71 -15.31
N ALA A 21 -8.35 -12.49 -15.50
CA ALA A 21 -7.48 -12.00 -14.42
C ALA A 21 -7.84 -10.57 -13.98
N VAL A 22 -8.22 -9.71 -14.94
CA VAL A 22 -8.79 -8.39 -14.71
C VAL A 22 -10.06 -8.31 -15.54
N ALA A 23 -11.23 -8.21 -14.88
CA ALA A 23 -12.53 -8.32 -15.52
C ALA A 23 -13.18 -6.96 -15.77
N ASP A 24 -12.98 -5.99 -14.85
CA ASP A 24 -13.51 -4.63 -14.96
C ASP A 24 -12.93 -3.77 -13.83
N VAL A 25 -11.81 -3.10 -14.10
CA VAL A 25 -11.11 -2.32 -13.06
C VAL A 25 -11.11 -0.85 -13.40
N ASP A 26 -11.62 -0.06 -12.44
CA ASP A 26 -11.46 1.38 -12.36
C ASP A 26 -10.52 1.72 -11.21
N LEU A 27 -9.52 2.58 -11.47
CA LEU A 27 -8.54 3.01 -10.48
C LEU A 27 -8.13 4.46 -10.74
N VAL A 28 -8.06 5.24 -9.67
CA VAL A 28 -7.44 6.57 -9.68
C VAL A 28 -6.44 6.64 -8.55
N ALA A 29 -5.20 7.07 -8.85
CA ALA A 29 -4.20 7.42 -7.86
C ALA A 29 -3.70 8.84 -8.15
N ALA A 30 -3.85 9.73 -7.17
CA ALA A 30 -3.54 11.15 -7.32
C ALA A 30 -2.05 11.44 -7.08
N PRO A 31 -1.48 12.48 -7.71
CA PRO A 31 -0.14 12.97 -7.37
C PRO A 31 -0.04 13.39 -5.91
N GLY A 32 1.13 13.17 -5.32
CA GLY A 32 1.39 13.52 -3.93
C GLY A 32 0.72 12.61 -2.90
N ARG A 33 0.16 11.49 -3.33
CA ARG A 33 -0.58 10.56 -2.47
C ARG A 33 -0.10 9.12 -2.63
N VAL A 34 -0.30 8.35 -1.57
CA VAL A 34 -0.12 6.90 -1.55
C VAL A 34 -1.48 6.25 -1.67
N THR A 35 -1.69 5.50 -2.76
CA THR A 35 -2.91 4.70 -2.97
C THR A 35 -2.59 3.23 -2.73
N ALA A 36 -3.33 2.60 -1.83
CA ALA A 36 -3.24 1.17 -1.57
C ALA A 36 -4.10 0.39 -2.58
N LEU A 37 -3.55 -0.68 -3.14
CA LEU A 37 -4.25 -1.64 -3.99
C LEU A 37 -4.46 -2.94 -3.20
N ILE A 38 -5.68 -3.16 -2.72
CA ILE A 38 -6.03 -4.19 -1.75
C ILE A 38 -6.86 -5.28 -2.41
N GLY A 39 -6.58 -6.53 -2.06
CA GLY A 39 -7.38 -7.67 -2.49
C GLY A 39 -6.69 -9.00 -2.20
N PRO A 40 -7.43 -10.11 -2.18
CA PRO A 40 -6.87 -11.43 -1.93
C PRO A 40 -5.88 -11.85 -3.03
N ASN A 41 -5.12 -12.90 -2.76
CA ASN A 41 -4.27 -13.51 -3.79
C ASN A 41 -5.12 -13.98 -4.97
N GLY A 42 -4.62 -13.73 -6.20
CA GLY A 42 -5.38 -14.04 -7.43
C GLY A 42 -6.48 -13.03 -7.80
N SER A 43 -6.63 -11.91 -7.08
CA SER A 43 -7.64 -10.89 -7.41
C SER A 43 -7.29 -10.04 -8.64
N GLY A 44 -6.08 -10.19 -9.21
CA GLY A 44 -5.64 -9.46 -10.40
C GLY A 44 -4.69 -8.29 -10.14
N LYS A 45 -4.24 -8.04 -8.90
CA LYS A 45 -3.36 -6.90 -8.54
C LYS A 45 -2.09 -6.82 -9.40
N THR A 46 -1.28 -7.88 -9.40
CA THR A 46 -0.04 -7.94 -10.19
C THR A 46 -0.31 -7.79 -11.69
N THR A 47 -1.39 -8.40 -12.21
CA THR A 47 -1.78 -8.25 -13.62
C THR A 47 -2.12 -6.79 -13.96
N LEU A 48 -2.86 -6.12 -13.09
CA LEU A 48 -3.16 -4.69 -13.24
C LEU A 48 -1.88 -3.85 -13.19
N LEU A 49 -1.01 -4.07 -12.21
CA LEU A 49 0.27 -3.36 -12.09
C LEU A 49 1.16 -3.54 -13.33
N LEU A 50 1.21 -4.74 -13.92
CA LEU A 50 1.93 -4.98 -15.19
C LEU A 50 1.35 -4.18 -16.36
N MET A 51 0.02 -4.02 -16.43
CA MET A 51 -0.60 -3.18 -17.45
C MET A 51 -0.30 -1.70 -17.22
N LEU A 52 -0.36 -1.23 -15.99
CA LEU A 52 0.01 0.15 -15.62
C LEU A 52 1.49 0.43 -15.93
N ALA A 53 2.38 -0.54 -15.70
CA ALA A 53 3.80 -0.44 -16.03
C ALA A 53 4.11 -0.50 -17.54
N GLY A 54 3.10 -0.71 -18.38
CA GLY A 54 3.27 -0.89 -19.83
C GLY A 54 4.02 -2.17 -20.23
N LEU A 55 3.99 -3.19 -19.35
CA LEU A 55 4.60 -4.50 -19.57
C LEU A 55 3.58 -5.53 -20.10
N LEU A 56 2.30 -5.23 -19.99
CA LEU A 56 1.20 -6.06 -20.47
C LEU A 56 0.14 -5.15 -21.12
N THR A 57 -0.34 -5.53 -22.30
CA THR A 57 -1.41 -4.79 -22.98
C THR A 57 -2.78 -5.22 -22.44
N PRO A 58 -3.68 -4.31 -22.06
CA PRO A 58 -5.05 -4.64 -21.70
C PRO A 58 -5.83 -5.12 -22.94
N ASP A 59 -6.86 -5.96 -22.75
CA ASP A 59 -7.77 -6.38 -23.79
C ASP A 59 -8.84 -5.31 -24.07
N ALA A 60 -9.18 -4.50 -23.05
CA ALA A 60 -10.14 -3.40 -23.15
C ALA A 60 -9.90 -2.38 -22.02
N GLY A 61 -10.54 -1.22 -22.16
CA GLY A 61 -10.42 -0.10 -21.24
C GLY A 61 -9.30 0.86 -21.60
N THR A 62 -9.09 1.87 -20.77
CA THR A 62 -8.07 2.92 -20.99
C THR A 62 -7.19 3.06 -19.77
N ILE A 63 -5.91 3.35 -19.99
CA ILE A 63 -4.92 3.62 -18.94
C ILE A 63 -4.20 4.93 -19.26
N SER A 64 -4.02 5.76 -18.25
CA SER A 64 -3.17 6.96 -18.33
C SER A 64 -2.22 6.99 -17.14
N ILE A 65 -0.92 7.14 -17.42
CA ILE A 65 0.15 7.27 -16.44
C ILE A 65 0.81 8.63 -16.63
N ALA A 66 0.63 9.52 -15.67
CA ALA A 66 1.11 10.90 -15.76
C ALA A 66 0.79 11.56 -17.13
N GLY A 67 -0.43 11.34 -17.65
CA GLY A 67 -0.89 11.87 -18.93
C GLY A 67 -0.47 11.06 -20.17
N ALA A 68 0.25 9.95 -20.04
CA ALA A 68 0.64 9.09 -21.16
C ALA A 68 -0.07 7.73 -21.09
N ASP A 69 -0.55 7.27 -22.25
CA ASP A 69 -1.10 5.92 -22.42
C ASP A 69 0.06 4.90 -22.55
N PRO A 70 0.15 3.89 -21.65
CA PRO A 70 1.25 2.92 -21.68
C PRO A 70 1.21 1.97 -22.89
N VAL A 71 0.13 1.92 -23.64
CA VAL A 71 0.01 1.11 -24.86
C VAL A 71 0.47 1.90 -26.08
N THR A 72 -0.10 3.09 -26.29
CA THR A 72 0.17 3.90 -27.50
C THR A 72 1.38 4.81 -27.34
N HIS A 73 1.70 5.25 -26.12
CA HIS A 73 2.83 6.10 -25.79
C HIS A 73 3.76 5.42 -24.77
N ASN A 74 4.08 4.16 -24.99
CA ASN A 74 4.78 3.28 -24.06
C ASN A 74 6.08 3.87 -23.52
N TYR A 75 6.92 4.49 -24.35
CA TYR A 75 8.16 5.12 -23.92
C TYR A 75 7.90 6.28 -22.95
N ALA A 76 6.95 7.15 -23.25
CA ALA A 76 6.59 8.29 -22.40
C ALA A 76 5.99 7.84 -21.06
N ALA A 77 5.17 6.79 -21.04
CA ALA A 77 4.64 6.22 -19.81
C ALA A 77 5.74 5.59 -18.97
N ARG A 78 6.60 4.74 -19.56
CA ARG A 78 7.69 4.06 -18.84
C ARG A 78 8.74 5.03 -18.31
N SER A 79 9.07 6.08 -19.03
CA SER A 79 10.02 7.09 -18.55
C SER A 79 9.53 7.85 -17.29
N ARG A 80 8.24 7.80 -17.02
CA ARG A 80 7.60 8.41 -15.84
C ARG A 80 7.26 7.41 -14.76
N THR A 81 7.49 6.10 -14.99
CA THR A 81 7.06 5.01 -14.11
C THR A 81 8.24 4.26 -13.53
N GLY A 82 8.35 4.22 -12.21
CA GLY A 82 9.20 3.29 -11.48
C GLY A 82 8.41 2.03 -11.14
N TRP A 83 8.92 0.87 -11.55
CA TRP A 83 8.28 -0.42 -11.30
C TRP A 83 9.12 -1.30 -10.37
N MET A 84 8.53 -1.71 -9.27
CA MET A 84 9.07 -2.68 -8.33
C MET A 84 8.15 -3.90 -8.28
N PRO A 85 8.52 -5.04 -8.88
CA PRO A 85 7.79 -6.29 -8.76
C PRO A 85 8.04 -6.96 -7.41
N ASP A 86 7.12 -7.84 -6.97
CA ASP A 86 7.28 -8.65 -5.76
C ASP A 86 8.57 -9.50 -5.78
N VAL A 87 8.93 -10.04 -6.94
CA VAL A 87 10.17 -10.80 -7.12
C VAL A 87 11.20 -9.95 -7.86
N PHE A 88 12.37 -9.77 -7.25
CA PHE A 88 13.45 -8.92 -7.78
C PHE A 88 13.95 -9.33 -9.18
N GLY A 89 13.85 -10.60 -9.55
CA GLY A 89 14.31 -11.16 -10.83
C GLY A 89 15.78 -11.60 -10.79
N THR A 90 16.29 -12.05 -11.95
CA THR A 90 17.58 -12.70 -12.09
C THR A 90 18.67 -11.70 -12.49
N TRP A 91 19.23 -11.00 -11.51
CA TRP A 91 20.42 -10.14 -11.69
C TRP A 91 21.63 -10.73 -10.94
N ASP A 92 21.65 -12.05 -10.80
CA ASP A 92 22.48 -12.77 -9.82
C ASP A 92 23.99 -12.52 -9.97
N SER A 93 24.48 -12.28 -11.20
CA SER A 93 25.91 -12.05 -11.47
C SER A 93 26.33 -10.58 -11.30
N LEU A 94 25.39 -9.63 -11.25
CA LEU A 94 25.70 -8.22 -11.10
C LEU A 94 25.76 -7.83 -9.63
N THR A 95 26.65 -6.89 -9.30
CA THR A 95 26.65 -6.23 -7.99
C THR A 95 25.43 -5.30 -7.85
N ALA A 96 25.09 -4.94 -6.61
CA ALA A 96 23.99 -4.00 -6.35
C ALA A 96 24.19 -2.67 -7.11
N ARG A 97 25.42 -2.16 -7.15
CA ARG A 97 25.79 -0.96 -7.91
C ARG A 97 25.63 -1.16 -9.42
N GLU A 98 26.09 -2.30 -9.96
CA GLU A 98 25.97 -2.61 -11.38
C GLU A 98 24.52 -2.76 -11.83
N VAL A 99 23.64 -3.32 -10.99
CA VAL A 99 22.20 -3.36 -11.27
C VAL A 99 21.66 -1.95 -11.47
N LEU A 100 21.94 -1.02 -10.56
CA LEU A 100 21.44 0.35 -10.65
C LEU A 100 22.06 1.12 -11.84
N THR A 101 23.35 0.99 -12.07
CA THR A 101 24.02 1.68 -13.20
C THR A 101 23.58 1.11 -14.55
N THR A 102 23.28 -0.20 -14.64
CA THR A 102 22.71 -0.81 -15.85
C THR A 102 21.33 -0.25 -16.15
N VAL A 103 20.49 -0.10 -15.13
CA VAL A 103 19.17 0.52 -15.29
C VAL A 103 19.29 1.99 -15.66
N ALA A 104 20.22 2.75 -15.05
CA ALA A 104 20.50 4.14 -15.42
C ALA A 104 20.87 4.26 -16.90
N ALA A 105 21.75 3.37 -17.40
CA ALA A 105 22.12 3.33 -18.82
C ALA A 105 20.91 3.01 -19.73
N ALA A 106 20.02 2.10 -19.32
CA ALA A 106 18.80 1.79 -20.06
C ALA A 106 17.86 3.01 -20.20
N TYR A 107 17.84 3.89 -19.19
CA TYR A 107 17.15 5.18 -19.22
C TYR A 107 17.98 6.31 -19.85
N ARG A 108 19.12 6.00 -20.47
CA ARG A 108 20.04 6.96 -21.14
C ARG A 108 20.60 8.02 -20.21
N ILE A 109 20.73 7.73 -18.93
CA ILE A 109 21.48 8.56 -17.96
C ILE A 109 22.97 8.34 -18.22
N ASP A 110 23.73 9.41 -18.31
CA ASP A 110 25.18 9.31 -18.55
C ASP A 110 25.89 8.54 -17.42
N ALA A 111 27.04 7.94 -17.73
CA ALA A 111 27.72 7.03 -16.83
C ALA A 111 28.21 7.70 -15.51
N GLY A 112 28.51 9.00 -15.54
CA GLY A 112 28.90 9.77 -14.35
C GLY A 112 27.74 9.99 -13.41
N THR A 113 26.66 10.57 -13.94
CA THR A 113 25.39 10.79 -13.24
C THR A 113 24.79 9.48 -12.74
N GLY A 114 24.80 8.42 -13.57
CA GLY A 114 24.30 7.10 -13.20
C GLY A 114 25.04 6.47 -12.02
N ARG A 115 26.37 6.63 -11.95
CA ARG A 115 27.16 6.16 -10.80
C ARG A 115 26.87 6.96 -9.52
N ALA A 116 26.79 8.28 -9.63
CA ALA A 116 26.44 9.12 -8.49
C ALA A 116 25.04 8.76 -7.97
N ARG A 117 24.06 8.66 -8.86
CA ARG A 117 22.68 8.27 -8.53
C ARG A 117 22.58 6.88 -7.89
N ALA A 118 23.37 5.90 -8.39
CA ALA A 118 23.44 4.58 -7.78
C ALA A 118 23.96 4.64 -6.34
N GLY A 119 24.97 5.47 -6.06
CA GLY A 119 25.48 5.70 -4.71
C GLY A 119 24.42 6.28 -3.77
N GLU A 120 23.76 7.37 -4.19
CA GLU A 120 22.67 8.02 -3.44
C GLU A 120 21.53 7.04 -3.11
N LEU A 121 21.11 6.23 -4.09
CA LEU A 121 20.03 5.27 -3.93
C LEU A 121 20.42 4.10 -3.02
N LEU A 122 21.66 3.62 -3.09
CA LEU A 122 22.14 2.58 -2.17
C LEU A 122 22.20 3.09 -0.73
N GLU A 123 22.58 4.35 -0.52
CA GLU A 123 22.53 5.00 0.79
C GLU A 123 21.07 5.14 1.27
N LEU A 124 20.18 5.62 0.40
CA LEU A 124 18.76 5.81 0.67
C LEU A 124 18.05 4.55 1.17
N VAL A 125 18.45 3.39 0.61
CA VAL A 125 17.86 2.08 0.97
C VAL A 125 18.73 1.28 1.94
N HIS A 126 19.74 1.89 2.56
CA HIS A 126 20.66 1.26 3.52
C HIS A 126 21.37 0.03 2.97
N LEU A 127 21.91 0.12 1.75
CA LEU A 127 22.68 -0.93 1.06
C LEU A 127 24.10 -0.50 0.69
N SER A 128 24.62 0.61 1.22
CA SER A 128 25.97 1.12 0.89
C SER A 128 27.08 0.10 1.12
N GLU A 129 26.99 -0.66 2.23
CA GLU A 129 27.96 -1.71 2.57
C GLU A 129 27.92 -2.92 1.62
N PHE A 130 26.80 -3.11 0.92
CA PHE A 130 26.56 -4.19 -0.03
C PHE A 130 26.70 -3.76 -1.49
N ALA A 131 27.13 -2.51 -1.73
CA ALA A 131 27.14 -1.89 -3.06
C ALA A 131 27.88 -2.74 -4.11
N ASP A 132 29.01 -3.29 -3.73
CA ASP A 132 29.91 -4.04 -4.62
C ASP A 132 29.80 -5.57 -4.41
N GLN A 133 28.76 -6.01 -3.71
CA GLN A 133 28.41 -7.43 -3.54
C GLN A 133 27.46 -7.90 -4.64
N PRO A 134 27.65 -9.12 -5.19
CA PRO A 134 26.72 -9.71 -6.15
C PRO A 134 25.29 -9.83 -5.59
N ALA A 135 24.28 -9.53 -6.42
CA ALA A 135 22.89 -9.51 -5.96
C ALA A 135 22.39 -10.88 -5.45
N HIS A 136 23.00 -12.00 -5.88
CA HIS A 136 22.59 -13.33 -5.41
C HIS A 136 22.87 -13.55 -3.92
N VAL A 137 23.91 -12.93 -3.34
CA VAL A 137 24.24 -13.10 -1.91
C VAL A 137 23.40 -12.23 -0.99
N LEU A 138 22.64 -11.28 -1.54
CA LEU A 138 21.75 -10.43 -0.75
C LEU A 138 20.59 -11.24 -0.17
N SER A 139 20.23 -10.95 1.09
CA SER A 139 19.03 -11.49 1.71
C SER A 139 17.77 -11.05 0.95
N ARG A 140 16.62 -11.71 1.21
CA ARG A 140 15.35 -11.34 0.60
C ARG A 140 14.99 -9.86 0.85
N GLY A 141 15.13 -9.39 2.08
CA GLY A 141 14.87 -7.99 2.43
C GLY A 141 15.83 -7.01 1.77
N GLN A 142 17.13 -7.37 1.62
CA GLN A 142 18.09 -6.57 0.88
C GLN A 142 17.77 -6.51 -0.62
N LYS A 143 17.30 -7.62 -1.21
CA LYS A 143 16.81 -7.66 -2.60
C LYS A 143 15.58 -6.77 -2.80
N GLN A 144 14.65 -6.76 -1.84
CA GLN A 144 13.48 -5.85 -1.86
C GLN A 144 13.92 -4.38 -1.83
N ARG A 145 14.84 -4.02 -0.94
CA ARG A 145 15.40 -2.66 -0.88
C ARG A 145 16.12 -2.26 -2.16
N LEU A 146 16.88 -3.18 -2.76
CA LEU A 146 17.52 -2.95 -4.06
C LEU A 146 16.48 -2.80 -5.18
N GLY A 147 15.38 -3.55 -5.13
CA GLY A 147 14.23 -3.42 -6.05
C GLY A 147 13.60 -2.04 -6.01
N LEU A 148 13.43 -1.47 -4.80
CA LEU A 148 12.94 -0.11 -4.62
C LEU A 148 13.94 0.92 -5.17
N ALA A 149 15.23 0.79 -4.85
CA ALA A 149 16.27 1.64 -5.40
C ALA A 149 16.27 1.63 -6.94
N ARG A 150 16.14 0.43 -7.53
CA ARG A 150 16.04 0.25 -8.99
C ARG A 150 14.85 0.99 -9.59
N ALA A 151 13.69 0.96 -8.93
CA ALA A 151 12.50 1.68 -9.38
C ALA A 151 12.67 3.20 -9.36
N LEU A 152 13.60 3.72 -8.55
CA LEU A 152 13.86 5.15 -8.35
C LEU A 152 14.99 5.72 -9.22
N VAL A 153 15.71 4.90 -10.00
CA VAL A 153 16.93 5.30 -10.71
C VAL A 153 16.72 6.52 -11.59
N HIS A 154 15.66 6.54 -12.39
CA HIS A 154 15.36 7.60 -13.37
C HIS A 154 14.44 8.70 -12.84
N ASP A 155 14.29 8.80 -11.53
CA ASP A 155 13.44 9.77 -10.82
C ASP A 155 11.99 9.85 -11.37
N PRO A 156 11.24 8.74 -11.33
CA PRO A 156 9.90 8.67 -11.91
C PRO A 156 8.90 9.55 -11.16
N ALA A 157 7.87 10.03 -11.87
CA ALA A 157 6.72 10.72 -11.29
C ALA A 157 5.71 9.75 -10.64
N VAL A 158 5.69 8.50 -11.10
CA VAL A 158 4.76 7.45 -10.65
C VAL A 158 5.56 6.24 -10.16
N LEU A 159 5.21 5.72 -9.00
CA LEU A 159 5.78 4.49 -8.44
C LEU A 159 4.71 3.41 -8.33
N LEU A 160 4.97 2.27 -8.93
CA LEU A 160 4.17 1.06 -8.83
C LEU A 160 4.97 0.04 -8.00
N LEU A 161 4.47 -0.29 -6.82
CA LEU A 161 5.16 -1.15 -5.86
C LEU A 161 4.31 -2.40 -5.59
N ASP A 162 4.78 -3.56 -6.04
CA ASP A 162 4.09 -4.83 -5.81
C ASP A 162 4.70 -5.53 -4.60
N GLU A 163 3.92 -5.64 -3.50
CA GLU A 163 4.28 -6.27 -2.24
C GLU A 163 5.65 -5.79 -1.67
N PRO A 164 5.92 -4.45 -1.60
CA PRO A 164 7.27 -3.94 -1.32
C PRO A 164 7.77 -4.28 0.08
N ALA A 165 6.90 -4.57 1.04
CA ALA A 165 7.24 -4.95 2.40
C ALA A 165 7.48 -6.46 2.59
N SER A 166 7.25 -7.27 1.54
CA SER A 166 7.37 -8.72 1.61
C SER A 166 8.79 -9.16 1.99
N GLY A 167 8.90 -9.90 3.10
CA GLY A 167 10.19 -10.42 3.58
C GLY A 167 11.09 -9.40 4.27
N LEU A 168 10.61 -8.18 4.54
CA LEU A 168 11.30 -7.21 5.37
C LEU A 168 11.13 -7.52 6.86
N ASP A 169 12.17 -7.25 7.64
CA ASP A 169 12.09 -7.20 9.09
C ASP A 169 11.29 -5.98 9.57
N PRO A 170 10.81 -5.95 10.84
CA PRO A 170 9.96 -4.86 11.34
C PRO A 170 10.58 -3.45 11.18
N ARG A 171 11.89 -3.31 11.39
CA ARG A 171 12.58 -2.01 11.23
C ARG A 171 12.59 -1.58 9.76
N SER A 172 12.94 -2.48 8.87
CA SER A 172 12.95 -2.21 7.41
C SER A 172 11.56 -1.86 6.87
N ARG A 173 10.47 -2.38 7.48
CA ARG A 173 9.08 -1.96 7.13
C ARG A 173 8.80 -0.52 7.53
N VAL A 174 9.26 -0.10 8.72
CA VAL A 174 9.15 1.30 9.15
C VAL A 174 9.92 2.22 8.21
N ASP A 175 11.17 1.86 7.85
CA ASP A 175 12.01 2.65 6.94
C ASP A 175 11.34 2.77 5.56
N LEU A 176 10.78 1.67 5.04
CA LEU A 176 10.02 1.67 3.77
C LEU A 176 8.82 2.62 3.83
N ARG A 177 8.03 2.55 4.91
CA ARG A 177 6.86 3.43 5.11
C ARG A 177 7.26 4.90 5.11
N VAL A 178 8.29 5.26 5.89
CA VAL A 178 8.80 6.64 5.96
C VAL A 178 9.26 7.11 4.58
N LEU A 179 9.96 6.26 3.83
CA LEU A 179 10.43 6.57 2.49
C LEU A 179 9.27 6.77 1.51
N VAL A 180 8.29 5.87 1.49
CA VAL A 180 7.11 5.96 0.62
C VAL A 180 6.32 7.24 0.90
N ARG A 181 6.07 7.55 2.18
CA ARG A 181 5.40 8.80 2.58
C ARG A 181 6.18 10.05 2.15
N ARG A 182 7.51 10.04 2.30
CA ARG A 182 8.36 11.15 1.84
C ARG A 182 8.28 11.33 0.32
N LEU A 183 8.37 10.26 -0.47
CA LEU A 183 8.27 10.32 -1.93
C LEU A 183 6.91 10.87 -2.39
N ALA A 184 5.83 10.51 -1.71
CA ALA A 184 4.52 11.09 -1.96
C ALA A 184 4.49 12.60 -1.61
N ALA A 185 5.04 13.00 -0.45
CA ALA A 185 5.12 14.40 -0.04
C ALA A 185 5.96 15.26 -1.01
N GLU A 186 6.94 14.65 -1.71
CA GLU A 186 7.72 15.27 -2.80
C GLU A 186 6.89 15.39 -4.12
N GLY A 187 5.63 14.96 -4.13
CA GLY A 187 4.71 15.09 -5.26
C GLY A 187 4.58 13.85 -6.13
N LYS A 188 5.28 12.74 -5.82
CA LYS A 188 5.17 11.50 -6.60
C LYS A 188 3.82 10.83 -6.36
N THR A 189 3.28 10.17 -7.38
CA THR A 189 2.12 9.28 -7.25
C THR A 189 2.61 7.90 -6.87
N VAL A 190 2.15 7.35 -5.75
CA VAL A 190 2.55 6.00 -5.33
C VAL A 190 1.33 5.08 -5.31
N LEU A 191 1.41 3.97 -6.05
CA LEU A 191 0.46 2.87 -5.98
C LEU A 191 1.19 1.67 -5.36
N VAL A 192 0.71 1.21 -4.21
CA VAL A 192 1.32 0.10 -3.48
C VAL A 192 0.32 -1.04 -3.30
N SER A 193 0.69 -2.26 -3.71
CA SER A 193 -0.08 -3.45 -3.37
C SER A 193 0.46 -4.08 -2.10
N SER A 194 -0.44 -4.57 -1.25
CA SER A 194 -0.12 -5.49 -0.16
C SER A 194 -1.33 -6.34 0.18
N HIS A 195 -1.08 -7.50 0.75
CA HIS A 195 -2.09 -8.34 1.38
C HIS A 195 -2.11 -8.15 2.91
N VAL A 196 -1.18 -7.36 3.46
CA VAL A 196 -1.09 -7.00 4.88
C VAL A 196 -1.70 -5.62 5.10
N LEU A 197 -2.96 -5.60 5.53
CA LEU A 197 -3.76 -4.37 5.64
C LEU A 197 -3.19 -3.38 6.65
N THR A 198 -2.66 -3.87 7.78
CA THR A 198 -2.07 -3.04 8.83
C THR A 198 -0.87 -2.21 8.34
N GLU A 199 -0.09 -2.73 7.39
CA GLU A 199 1.03 -1.98 6.79
C GLU A 199 0.52 -0.83 5.91
N LEU A 200 -0.59 -1.05 5.21
CA LEU A 200 -1.21 -0.05 4.34
C LEU A 200 -1.93 1.04 5.13
N ASP A 201 -2.57 0.69 6.24
CA ASP A 201 -3.25 1.65 7.13
C ASP A 201 -2.31 2.77 7.61
N GLU A 202 -1.03 2.45 7.80
CA GLU A 202 -0.04 3.40 8.31
C GLU A 202 0.59 4.28 7.21
N MET A 203 0.45 3.91 5.92
CA MET A 203 1.11 4.64 4.84
C MET A 203 0.17 5.19 3.77
N ALA A 204 -1.02 4.61 3.56
CA ALA A 204 -1.90 4.98 2.48
C ALA A 204 -2.78 6.20 2.82
N ASP A 205 -3.04 7.01 1.81
CA ASP A 205 -4.03 8.10 1.85
C ASP A 205 -5.37 7.65 1.27
N ASP A 206 -5.32 6.76 0.27
CA ASP A 206 -6.47 6.20 -0.43
C ASP A 206 -6.31 4.69 -0.61
N ALA A 207 -7.42 3.98 -0.76
CA ALA A 207 -7.42 2.56 -1.05
C ALA A 207 -8.40 2.20 -2.17
N VAL A 208 -7.97 1.29 -3.03
CA VAL A 208 -8.79 0.66 -4.07
C VAL A 208 -8.85 -0.84 -3.77
N PHE A 209 -10.05 -1.33 -3.53
CA PHE A 209 -10.28 -2.74 -3.23
C PHE A 209 -10.64 -3.50 -4.50
N ILE A 210 -9.90 -4.59 -4.76
CA ILE A 210 -10.12 -5.46 -5.92
C ILE A 210 -10.46 -6.86 -5.47
N SER A 211 -11.50 -7.42 -6.09
CA SER A 211 -11.88 -8.82 -5.91
C SER A 211 -12.34 -9.40 -7.24
N ARG A 212 -11.86 -10.63 -7.55
CA ARG A 212 -12.19 -11.36 -8.79
C ARG A 212 -12.01 -10.50 -10.05
N GLY A 213 -10.92 -9.72 -10.09
CA GLY A 213 -10.59 -8.85 -11.21
C GLY A 213 -11.48 -7.60 -11.38
N ARG A 214 -12.24 -7.20 -10.37
CA ARG A 214 -13.11 -6.03 -10.40
C ARG A 214 -12.81 -5.08 -9.25
N THR A 215 -12.91 -3.79 -9.50
CA THR A 215 -12.95 -2.80 -8.41
C THR A 215 -14.27 -2.91 -7.68
N VAL A 216 -14.19 -3.06 -6.37
CA VAL A 216 -15.36 -3.24 -5.49
C VAL A 216 -15.63 -2.05 -4.61
N ALA A 217 -14.61 -1.31 -4.26
CA ALA A 217 -14.71 -0.06 -3.53
C ALA A 217 -13.47 0.80 -3.73
N THR A 218 -13.64 2.10 -3.56
CA THR A 218 -12.57 3.08 -3.37
C THR A 218 -12.85 3.84 -2.09
N ARG A 219 -11.84 4.03 -1.24
CA ARG A 219 -11.95 4.72 0.06
C ARG A 219 -10.80 5.71 0.21
N SER A 220 -11.08 6.85 0.85
CA SER A 220 -10.05 7.70 1.42
C SER A 220 -9.82 7.30 2.88
N VAL A 221 -8.57 7.13 3.29
CA VAL A 221 -8.23 6.82 4.69
C VAL A 221 -8.48 8.05 5.58
N ALA A 222 -8.46 9.25 4.99
CA ALA A 222 -8.78 10.51 5.69
C ALA A 222 -10.28 10.70 6.00
N ASP A 223 -11.18 9.86 5.46
CA ASP A 223 -12.61 9.86 5.83
C ASP A 223 -12.83 9.30 7.25
N ALA A 224 -12.10 9.90 8.23
CA ALA A 224 -12.09 9.51 9.64
C ALA A 224 -13.42 9.72 10.39
N ASP A 225 -14.41 10.36 9.74
CA ASP A 225 -15.74 10.63 10.34
C ASP A 225 -16.76 9.48 10.17
N ARG A 226 -16.27 8.29 9.79
CA ARG A 226 -17.16 7.10 9.74
C ARG A 226 -17.12 6.37 11.07
N PRO A 227 -18.26 5.82 11.52
CA PRO A 227 -18.29 4.92 12.65
C PRO A 227 -17.29 3.78 12.43
N ARG A 228 -16.43 3.55 13.41
CA ARG A 228 -15.47 2.44 13.43
C ARG A 228 -15.53 1.71 14.75
N GLU A 229 -15.22 0.43 14.73
CA GLU A 229 -15.15 -0.36 15.93
C GLU A 229 -13.91 -0.01 16.75
N TRP A 230 -14.14 0.13 18.05
CA TRP A 230 -13.10 0.30 19.05
C TRP A 230 -13.12 -0.86 20.02
N ARG A 231 -11.97 -1.37 20.35
CA ARG A 231 -11.78 -2.41 21.34
C ARG A 231 -11.53 -1.75 22.70
N LEU A 232 -12.43 -2.03 23.64
CA LEU A 232 -12.38 -1.53 25.01
C LEU A 232 -12.13 -2.70 25.95
N THR A 233 -11.15 -2.56 26.85
CA THR A 233 -10.81 -3.53 27.90
C THR A 233 -10.75 -2.83 29.26
N ALA A 234 -11.12 -3.56 30.30
CA ALA A 234 -11.00 -3.11 31.68
C ALA A 234 -10.35 -4.20 32.54
N LEU A 235 -9.86 -3.84 33.72
CA LEU A 235 -9.32 -4.81 34.67
C LEU A 235 -10.39 -5.78 35.15
N ASP A 236 -11.63 -5.29 35.29
CA ASP A 236 -12.81 -6.12 35.58
C ASP A 236 -13.77 -6.08 34.38
N PRO A 237 -13.84 -7.16 33.57
CA PRO A 237 -14.72 -7.24 32.41
C PRO A 237 -16.21 -7.25 32.77
N GLU A 238 -16.58 -7.75 33.99
CA GLU A 238 -17.97 -7.75 34.42
C GLU A 238 -18.45 -6.35 34.81
N ALA A 239 -17.62 -5.59 35.53
CA ALA A 239 -17.89 -4.20 35.82
C ALA A 239 -18.02 -3.34 34.55
N LEU A 240 -17.16 -3.59 33.53
CA LEU A 240 -17.23 -2.92 32.25
C LEU A 240 -18.57 -3.19 31.54
N THR A 241 -18.97 -4.44 31.43
CA THR A 241 -20.23 -4.79 30.74
C THR A 241 -21.46 -4.30 31.51
N ALA A 242 -21.44 -4.36 32.85
CA ALA A 242 -22.51 -3.82 33.68
C ALA A 242 -22.70 -2.31 33.49
N TRP A 243 -21.59 -1.56 33.41
CA TRP A 243 -21.66 -0.13 33.13
C TRP A 243 -22.15 0.16 31.69
N LEU A 244 -21.69 -0.59 30.68
CA LEU A 244 -22.13 -0.41 29.30
C LEU A 244 -23.63 -0.72 29.14
N ASP A 245 -24.15 -1.71 29.87
CA ASP A 245 -25.57 -2.07 29.85
C ASP A 245 -26.47 -0.99 30.48
N GLN A 246 -25.93 -0.16 31.38
CA GLN A 246 -26.66 0.90 32.07
C GLN A 246 -26.57 2.26 31.37
N ASP A 247 -25.35 2.71 31.08
CA ASP A 247 -25.06 4.08 30.67
C ASP A 247 -24.16 4.18 29.42
N GLY A 248 -23.73 3.03 28.87
CA GLY A 248 -22.80 2.99 27.73
C GLY A 248 -23.48 2.90 26.35
N PRO A 249 -22.69 3.03 25.29
CA PRO A 249 -23.15 2.75 23.93
C PRO A 249 -23.41 1.25 23.73
N ALA A 250 -24.15 0.92 22.67
CA ALA A 250 -24.31 -0.46 22.24
C ALA A 250 -22.94 -1.10 21.95
N TYR A 251 -22.76 -2.33 22.39
CA TYR A 251 -21.50 -3.06 22.23
C TYR A 251 -21.75 -4.53 21.83
N ARG A 252 -20.71 -5.18 21.34
CA ARG A 252 -20.64 -6.63 21.18
C ARG A 252 -19.42 -7.19 21.90
N ARG A 253 -19.50 -8.42 22.38
CA ARG A 253 -18.32 -9.09 22.95
C ARG A 253 -17.34 -9.45 21.85
N ASP A 254 -16.05 -9.24 22.11
CA ASP A 254 -15.01 -9.72 21.21
C ASP A 254 -14.93 -11.25 21.26
N ALA A 255 -14.87 -11.90 20.10
CA ALA A 255 -14.76 -13.35 20.01
C ALA A 255 -13.43 -13.88 20.53
N ASP A 256 -12.39 -13.04 20.51
CA ASP A 256 -11.01 -13.43 20.79
C ASP A 256 -10.55 -13.11 22.22
N GLY A 257 -11.45 -12.64 23.10
CA GLY A 257 -11.05 -12.34 24.47
C GLY A 257 -12.07 -11.58 25.32
N PRO A 258 -11.65 -11.05 26.49
CA PRO A 258 -12.52 -10.36 27.43
C PRO A 258 -12.89 -8.94 27.01
N ALA A 259 -12.41 -8.49 25.87
CA ALA A 259 -12.69 -7.16 25.35
C ALA A 259 -14.14 -7.03 24.84
N VAL A 260 -14.60 -5.79 24.80
CA VAL A 260 -15.84 -5.43 24.09
C VAL A 260 -15.53 -4.51 22.91
N LEU A 261 -16.37 -4.60 21.89
CA LEU A 261 -16.27 -3.79 20.68
C LEU A 261 -17.44 -2.79 20.69
N VAL A 262 -17.09 -1.51 20.59
CA VAL A 262 -18.03 -0.39 20.55
C VAL A 262 -17.85 0.39 19.25
N GLU A 263 -18.95 0.78 18.62
CA GLU A 263 -18.92 1.59 17.40
C GLU A 263 -18.89 3.08 17.78
N LEU A 264 -17.81 3.79 17.38
CA LEU A 264 -17.65 5.22 17.67
C LEU A 264 -17.33 5.99 16.39
N THR A 265 -17.86 7.20 16.30
CA THR A 265 -17.79 8.03 15.09
C THR A 265 -16.50 8.83 14.96
N SER A 266 -15.71 8.98 16.06
CA SER A 266 -14.50 9.82 16.05
C SER A 266 -13.61 9.53 17.25
N ASP A 267 -12.36 9.98 17.18
CA ASP A 267 -11.42 9.99 18.33
C ASP A 267 -11.96 10.83 19.51
N ALA A 268 -12.72 11.90 19.21
CA ALA A 268 -13.38 12.70 20.24
C ALA A 268 -14.47 11.90 20.97
N ALA A 269 -15.23 11.08 20.26
CA ALA A 269 -16.20 10.18 20.84
C ALA A 269 -15.52 9.10 21.71
N ALA A 270 -14.39 8.57 21.28
CA ALA A 270 -13.59 7.61 22.05
C ALA A 270 -13.04 8.25 23.36
N ALA A 271 -12.53 9.46 23.27
CA ALA A 271 -12.08 10.21 24.46
C ALA A 271 -13.24 10.53 25.43
N ALA A 272 -14.42 10.83 24.91
CA ALA A 272 -15.62 11.04 25.74
C ALA A 272 -16.07 9.75 26.44
N LEU A 273 -16.10 8.63 25.70
CA LEU A 273 -16.44 7.32 26.26
C LEU A 273 -15.47 6.91 27.36
N LEU A 274 -14.16 7.08 27.13
CA LEU A 274 -13.13 6.77 28.13
C LEU A 274 -13.32 7.58 29.41
N ARG A 275 -13.59 8.87 29.28
CA ARG A 275 -13.85 9.75 30.44
C ARG A 275 -15.06 9.29 31.22
N SER A 276 -16.17 9.00 30.54
CA SER A 276 -17.42 8.53 31.17
C SER A 276 -17.22 7.21 31.92
N ALA A 277 -16.47 6.26 31.33
CA ALA A 277 -16.17 4.99 31.99
C ALA A 277 -15.35 5.19 33.29
N VAL A 278 -14.31 6.04 33.22
CA VAL A 278 -13.46 6.34 34.39
C VAL A 278 -14.25 7.07 35.47
N GLU A 279 -15.10 8.03 35.12
CA GLU A 279 -15.99 8.74 36.05
C GLU A 279 -17.00 7.80 36.74
N ALA A 280 -17.41 6.75 36.05
CA ALA A 280 -18.27 5.69 36.58
C ALA A 280 -17.51 4.66 37.45
N GLY A 281 -16.20 4.79 37.62
CA GLY A 281 -15.37 3.90 38.42
C GLY A 281 -14.97 2.60 37.71
N VAL A 282 -15.04 2.56 36.37
CA VAL A 282 -14.56 1.41 35.57
C VAL A 282 -13.06 1.58 35.32
N ASP A 283 -12.26 0.62 35.76
CA ASP A 283 -10.81 0.60 35.59
C ASP A 283 -10.46 0.17 34.16
N VAL A 284 -10.57 1.11 33.20
CA VAL A 284 -10.23 0.86 31.80
C VAL A 284 -8.73 0.64 31.64
N SER A 285 -8.34 -0.48 31.06
CA SER A 285 -6.95 -0.82 30.79
C SER A 285 -6.51 -0.46 29.36
N SER A 286 -7.45 -0.43 28.39
CA SER A 286 -7.17 -0.04 27.01
C SER A 286 -8.44 0.41 26.29
N LEU A 287 -8.31 1.44 25.43
CA LEU A 287 -9.28 1.81 24.40
C LEU A 287 -8.51 2.12 23.13
N ALA A 288 -8.69 1.32 22.12
CA ALA A 288 -7.99 1.45 20.83
C ALA A 288 -8.91 1.03 19.68
N PRO A 289 -8.70 1.53 18.44
CA PRO A 289 -9.38 0.98 17.27
C PRO A 289 -9.23 -0.54 17.21
N ALA A 290 -10.32 -1.26 16.94
CA ALA A 290 -10.35 -2.73 16.93
C ALA A 290 -9.58 -3.35 15.75
N GLY A 291 -9.30 -2.55 14.72
CA GLY A 291 -8.48 -2.87 13.56
C GLY A 291 -8.16 -1.60 12.80
N GLY A 292 -7.34 -1.69 11.78
CA GLY A 292 -7.06 -0.58 10.87
C GLY A 292 -8.30 -0.17 10.07
N VAL A 293 -8.32 1.06 9.59
CA VAL A 293 -9.44 1.59 8.77
C VAL A 293 -9.66 0.73 7.52
N LEU A 294 -8.57 0.31 6.89
CA LEU A 294 -8.61 -0.52 5.67
C LEU A 294 -9.01 -1.97 5.99
N GLU A 295 -8.60 -2.49 7.13
CA GLU A 295 -8.98 -3.83 7.58
C GLU A 295 -10.49 -3.92 7.84
N GLN A 296 -11.03 -2.97 8.58
CA GLN A 296 -12.47 -2.90 8.83
C GLN A 296 -13.27 -2.71 7.53
N ALA A 297 -12.80 -1.84 6.64
CA ALA A 297 -13.43 -1.66 5.33
C ALA A 297 -13.38 -2.93 4.46
N TYR A 298 -12.29 -3.69 4.52
CA TYR A 298 -12.16 -4.95 3.80
C TYR A 298 -13.12 -6.02 4.33
N LEU A 299 -13.21 -6.18 5.65
CA LEU A 299 -14.09 -7.15 6.31
C LEU A 299 -15.57 -6.83 6.01
N ALA A 300 -15.97 -5.57 6.09
CA ALA A 300 -17.34 -5.15 5.74
C ALA A 300 -17.71 -5.49 4.29
N LEU A 301 -16.76 -5.32 3.34
CA LEU A 301 -16.97 -5.70 1.94
C LEU A 301 -17.05 -7.22 1.72
N GLU A 302 -16.42 -8.02 2.58
CA GLU A 302 -16.52 -9.48 2.53
C GLU A 302 -17.86 -9.98 3.11
N GLU A 303 -18.37 -9.34 4.15
CA GLU A 303 -19.67 -9.67 4.76
C GLU A 303 -20.85 -9.37 3.84
N GLU A 304 -20.84 -8.21 3.15
CA GLU A 304 -21.87 -7.85 2.16
C GLU A 304 -21.95 -8.82 0.96
N ARG A 305 -20.99 -9.73 0.83
CA ARG A 305 -20.86 -10.69 -0.29
C ARG A 305 -21.25 -12.12 0.05
N ARG A 306 -21.49 -12.40 1.31
CA ARG A 306 -21.97 -13.70 1.79
C ARG A 306 -23.48 -13.75 1.77
#